data_5367176497d3314d549a9ebe8e6e660e
#
_entry.id   5367176497d3314d549a9ebe8e6e660e
#
_cell.length_a   1.000
_cell.length_b   1.000
_cell.length_c   1.000
_cell.angle_alpha   90.00
_cell.angle_beta   90.00
_cell.angle_gamma   90.00
#
_symmetry.space_group_name_H-M   'P 1'
#
loop_
_entity.id
_entity.type
_entity.pdbx_description
1 polymer ?
#
loop_
_entity_poly.entity_id
_entity_poly.type
_entity_poly.pdbx_seq_one_letter_code
_entity_poly.pdbx_strand_id
1 'polypeptide(L)'
;KMISGLSKPTSGEIEIFGYKGKDLQKVRSRVGCLIEAPGLYGNMTAYENLNIKCKLLGIKKADYVEEILKTVGLEQVGRKKTKHFSLGMKQRLGIGLALVGEPDLLVLDEPINGLDPQGIAEIRDTIQRLQKEKNMTICISSHILEELSKIATDYGIIHNGSLLQEITREELIRRCSERIELTLDHPKQAIPVMDSMGFTNYQVTDKEHIHIFERLNESAALNMELAKSGICLLY
;
A
#
# COMPACT_ATOMS: atom_id res chain seq x y z
N LYS A 1 -3.41 16.00 -0.02
CA LYS A 1 -3.24 17.46 -0.28
C LYS A 1 -2.79 18.22 0.97
N MET A 2 -3.31 17.92 2.18
CA MET A 2 -2.89 18.60 3.42
C MET A 2 -1.44 18.32 3.81
N ILE A 3 -1.00 17.06 3.78
CA ILE A 3 0.40 16.67 4.05
C ILE A 3 1.36 17.40 3.12
N SER A 4 1.05 17.49 1.83
CA SER A 4 1.86 18.22 0.84
C SER A 4 1.80 19.76 0.99
N GLY A 5 0.87 20.26 1.80
CA GLY A 5 0.66 21.69 2.00
C GLY A 5 -0.12 22.41 0.90
N LEU A 6 -0.74 21.66 -0.01
CA LEU A 6 -1.63 22.20 -1.05
C LEU A 6 -2.98 22.67 -0.50
N SER A 7 -3.37 22.19 0.67
CA SER A 7 -4.57 22.65 1.39
C SER A 7 -4.30 22.75 2.88
N LYS A 8 -5.07 23.60 3.56
CA LYS A 8 -5.02 23.74 5.02
C LYS A 8 -6.11 22.91 5.67
N PRO A 9 -5.89 22.30 6.85
CA PRO A 9 -6.97 21.68 7.61
C PRO A 9 -7.97 22.74 8.09
N THR A 10 -9.26 22.41 8.10
CA THR A 10 -10.31 23.28 8.66
C THR A 10 -10.23 23.30 10.19
N SER A 11 -9.88 22.15 10.78
CA SER A 11 -9.66 21.98 12.22
C SER A 11 -8.60 20.91 12.45
N GLY A 12 -8.13 20.76 13.67
CA GLY A 12 -7.10 19.81 14.03
C GLY A 12 -5.69 20.27 13.65
N GLU A 13 -4.71 19.39 13.82
CA GLU A 13 -3.30 19.68 13.66
C GLU A 13 -2.61 18.61 12.82
N ILE A 14 -1.62 18.99 12.04
CA ILE A 14 -0.74 18.10 11.29
C ILE A 14 0.64 18.18 11.92
N GLU A 15 1.22 17.03 12.22
CA GLU A 15 2.60 16.87 12.66
C GLU A 15 3.37 16.03 11.65
N ILE A 16 4.55 16.53 11.22
CA ILE A 16 5.46 15.82 10.33
C ILE A 16 6.87 15.95 10.91
N PHE A 17 7.54 14.84 11.19
CA PHE A 17 8.88 14.80 11.80
C PHE A 17 9.00 15.62 13.09
N GLY A 18 7.94 15.67 13.91
CA GLY A 18 7.87 16.46 15.14
C GLY A 18 7.59 17.96 14.94
N TYR A 19 7.40 18.43 13.71
CA TYR A 19 7.09 19.83 13.40
C TYR A 19 5.60 20.03 13.14
N LYS A 20 5.05 21.15 13.62
CA LYS A 20 3.62 21.51 13.57
C LYS A 20 3.39 22.94 13.07
N GLY A 21 2.18 23.21 12.62
CA GLY A 21 1.73 24.56 12.27
C GLY A 21 2.65 25.26 11.25
N LYS A 22 3.17 26.45 11.60
CA LYS A 22 4.07 27.22 10.73
C LYS A 22 5.43 26.56 10.51
N ASP A 23 5.89 25.74 11.46
CA ASP A 23 7.20 25.08 11.40
C ASP A 23 7.22 23.93 10.40
N LEU A 24 6.08 23.45 9.92
CA LEU A 24 6.01 22.48 8.83
C LEU A 24 6.76 22.92 7.57
N GLN A 25 6.90 24.21 7.34
CA GLN A 25 7.66 24.73 6.20
C GLN A 25 9.14 24.29 6.23
N LYS A 26 9.72 24.12 7.44
CA LYS A 26 11.14 23.73 7.62
C LYS A 26 11.42 22.30 7.14
N VAL A 27 10.39 21.45 7.12
CA VAL A 27 10.51 20.02 6.78
C VAL A 27 9.84 19.65 5.47
N ARG A 28 9.22 20.59 4.77
CA ARG A 28 8.55 20.30 3.48
C ARG A 28 9.48 19.78 2.40
N SER A 29 10.74 20.20 2.39
CA SER A 29 11.74 19.68 1.45
C SER A 29 12.06 18.20 1.68
N ARG A 30 11.74 17.68 2.88
CA ARG A 30 11.90 16.28 3.26
C ARG A 30 10.70 15.40 2.86
N VAL A 31 9.67 16.01 2.24
CA VAL A 31 8.45 15.31 1.81
C VAL A 31 8.34 15.37 0.29
N GLY A 32 8.50 14.26 -0.37
CA GLY A 32 8.22 14.09 -1.80
C GLY A 32 6.75 13.73 -2.02
N CYS A 33 6.10 14.31 -3.02
CA CYS A 33 4.69 14.02 -3.28
C CYS A 33 4.44 13.79 -4.77
N LEU A 34 3.66 12.76 -5.07
CA LEU A 34 2.97 12.57 -6.34
C LEU A 34 1.46 12.54 -6.04
N ILE A 35 0.75 13.60 -6.46
CA ILE A 35 -0.68 13.78 -6.19
C ILE A 35 -1.42 13.82 -7.51
N GLU A 36 -2.35 12.89 -7.72
CA GLU A 36 -3.10 12.73 -8.97
C GLU A 36 -2.16 12.43 -10.16
N ALA A 37 -2.16 13.25 -11.19
CA ALA A 37 -1.30 13.07 -12.36
C ALA A 37 0.02 13.87 -12.23
N PRO A 38 1.15 13.32 -12.67
CA PRO A 38 2.41 14.04 -12.64
C PRO A 38 2.39 15.24 -13.58
N GLY A 39 2.74 16.43 -13.05
CA GLY A 39 2.89 17.66 -13.83
C GLY A 39 4.15 17.62 -14.68
N LEU A 40 4.05 17.09 -15.91
CA LEU A 40 5.18 16.93 -16.82
C LEU A 40 5.17 17.95 -17.95
N TYR A 41 6.34 18.45 -18.31
CA TYR A 41 6.54 19.22 -19.53
C TYR A 41 6.58 18.28 -20.73
N GLY A 42 5.44 18.12 -21.42
CA GLY A 42 5.23 17.14 -22.48
C GLY A 42 6.22 17.22 -23.66
N ASN A 43 6.75 18.41 -23.95
CA ASN A 43 7.73 18.64 -25.03
C ASN A 43 9.18 18.43 -24.59
N MET A 44 9.40 18.02 -23.35
CA MET A 44 10.71 17.72 -22.78
C MET A 44 10.91 16.22 -22.58
N THR A 45 12.15 15.79 -22.51
CA THR A 45 12.56 14.42 -22.15
C THR A 45 12.39 14.18 -20.64
N ALA A 46 12.53 12.93 -20.18
CA ALA A 46 12.56 12.60 -18.76
C ALA A 46 13.71 13.33 -18.05
N TYR A 47 14.90 13.28 -18.64
CA TYR A 47 16.07 13.99 -18.13
C TYR A 47 15.81 15.50 -17.95
N GLU A 48 15.30 16.17 -18.99
CA GLU A 48 15.01 17.60 -18.94
C GLU A 48 14.00 17.96 -17.86
N ASN A 49 12.94 17.14 -17.66
CA ASN A 49 11.96 17.35 -16.60
C ASN A 49 12.59 17.27 -15.20
N LEU A 50 13.41 16.25 -14.94
CA LEU A 50 14.12 16.09 -13.66
C LEU A 50 15.14 17.23 -13.46
N ASN A 51 15.91 17.57 -14.50
CA ASN A 51 16.94 18.61 -14.44
C ASN A 51 16.37 20.00 -14.11
N ILE A 52 15.18 20.33 -14.63
CA ILE A 52 14.48 21.59 -14.25
C ILE A 52 14.22 21.58 -12.74
N LYS A 53 13.69 20.50 -12.18
CA LYS A 53 13.40 20.42 -10.75
C LYS A 53 14.69 20.50 -9.92
N CYS A 54 15.75 19.81 -10.34
CA CYS A 54 17.06 19.93 -9.69
C CYS A 54 17.56 21.38 -9.66
N LYS A 55 17.46 22.08 -10.79
CA LYS A 55 17.85 23.51 -10.88
C LYS A 55 17.02 24.41 -9.96
N LEU A 56 15.70 24.19 -9.90
CA LEU A 56 14.80 24.95 -9.01
C LEU A 56 15.13 24.74 -7.53
N LEU A 57 15.62 23.56 -7.15
CA LEU A 57 16.04 23.24 -5.79
C LEU A 57 17.54 23.53 -5.53
N GLY A 58 18.27 24.05 -6.52
CA GLY A 58 19.70 24.36 -6.38
C GLY A 58 20.61 23.12 -6.31
N ILE A 59 20.12 21.94 -6.72
CA ILE A 59 20.90 20.71 -6.70
C ILE A 59 21.87 20.68 -7.86
N LYS A 60 23.16 20.54 -7.57
CA LYS A 60 24.27 20.56 -8.55
C LYS A 60 25.09 19.24 -8.56
N LYS A 61 24.55 18.17 -7.98
CA LYS A 61 25.23 16.85 -7.93
C LYS A 61 25.34 16.28 -9.35
N ALA A 62 26.53 15.92 -9.78
CA ALA A 62 26.74 15.24 -11.05
C ALA A 62 26.02 13.86 -11.03
N ASP A 63 25.57 13.39 -12.18
CA ASP A 63 24.92 12.11 -12.41
C ASP A 63 23.62 11.87 -11.57
N TYR A 64 23.16 12.90 -10.85
CA TYR A 64 22.00 12.79 -9.96
C TYR A 64 20.69 12.48 -10.72
N VAL A 65 20.53 13.08 -11.88
CA VAL A 65 19.36 12.86 -12.74
C VAL A 65 19.37 11.43 -13.28
N GLU A 66 20.53 10.94 -13.68
CA GLU A 66 20.74 9.57 -14.16
C GLU A 66 20.47 8.55 -13.05
N GLU A 67 20.94 8.82 -11.83
CA GLU A 67 20.64 7.99 -10.66
C GLU A 67 19.12 7.88 -10.42
N ILE A 68 18.39 9.01 -10.52
CA ILE A 68 16.91 9.00 -10.37
C ILE A 68 16.26 8.22 -11.52
N LEU A 69 16.69 8.47 -12.78
CA LEU A 69 16.14 7.74 -13.92
C LEU A 69 16.33 6.22 -13.78
N LYS A 70 17.50 5.79 -13.30
CA LYS A 70 17.78 4.39 -13.00
C LYS A 70 16.88 3.86 -11.88
N THR A 71 16.70 4.64 -10.81
CA THR A 71 15.84 4.27 -9.67
C THR A 71 14.41 4.01 -10.10
N VAL A 72 13.88 4.79 -11.05
CA VAL A 72 12.51 4.63 -11.54
C VAL A 72 12.40 3.82 -12.85
N GLY A 73 13.48 3.18 -13.30
CA GLY A 73 13.52 2.31 -14.48
C GLY A 73 13.25 3.05 -15.80
N LEU A 74 13.76 4.27 -15.92
CA LEU A 74 13.62 5.11 -17.12
C LEU A 74 14.97 5.48 -17.75
N GLU A 75 16.06 4.80 -17.41
CA GLU A 75 17.41 5.06 -17.94
C GLU A 75 17.51 4.81 -19.43
N GLN A 76 16.69 3.90 -19.99
CA GLN A 76 16.75 3.52 -21.40
C GLN A 76 15.85 4.37 -22.33
N VAL A 77 15.09 5.34 -21.78
CA VAL A 77 14.12 6.10 -22.58
C VAL A 77 14.77 7.14 -23.52
N GLY A 78 16.03 7.47 -23.27
CA GLY A 78 16.84 8.35 -24.13
C GLY A 78 16.18 9.73 -24.36
N ARG A 79 16.13 10.15 -25.63
CA ARG A 79 15.60 11.46 -26.05
C ARG A 79 14.08 11.49 -26.29
N LYS A 80 13.34 10.43 -25.95
CA LYS A 80 11.88 10.38 -26.11
C LYS A 80 11.20 11.47 -25.29
N LYS A 81 10.33 12.25 -25.92
CA LYS A 81 9.56 13.30 -25.26
C LYS A 81 8.45 12.71 -24.37
N THR A 82 8.18 13.31 -23.21
CA THR A 82 7.24 12.75 -22.22
C THR A 82 5.79 12.74 -22.69
N LYS A 83 5.40 13.56 -23.69
CA LYS A 83 4.09 13.44 -24.34
C LYS A 83 3.85 12.09 -25.02
N HIS A 84 4.90 11.37 -25.39
CA HIS A 84 4.84 10.04 -26.01
C HIS A 84 5.05 8.90 -25.02
N PHE A 85 5.10 9.19 -23.71
CA PHE A 85 5.22 8.20 -22.66
C PHE A 85 3.88 7.47 -22.46
N SER A 86 3.94 6.16 -22.15
CA SER A 86 2.81 5.44 -21.58
C SER A 86 2.42 6.03 -20.22
N LEU A 87 1.23 5.69 -19.73
CA LEU A 87 0.78 6.13 -18.42
C LEU A 87 1.77 5.68 -17.33
N GLY A 88 2.21 4.42 -17.36
CA GLY A 88 3.19 3.88 -16.41
C GLY A 88 4.54 4.60 -16.47
N MET A 89 5.03 4.94 -17.66
CA MET A 89 6.25 5.75 -17.80
C MET A 89 6.07 7.16 -17.19
N LYS A 90 4.90 7.78 -17.38
CA LYS A 90 4.60 9.09 -16.77
C LYS A 90 4.54 8.99 -15.26
N GLN A 91 3.89 7.96 -14.71
CA GLN A 91 3.83 7.73 -13.27
C GLN A 91 5.22 7.50 -12.66
N ARG A 92 6.04 6.67 -13.28
CA ARG A 92 7.43 6.46 -12.83
C ARG A 92 8.26 7.74 -12.87
N LEU A 93 8.11 8.57 -13.91
CA LEU A 93 8.76 9.87 -13.95
C LEU A 93 8.22 10.82 -12.86
N GLY A 94 6.93 10.77 -12.56
CA GLY A 94 6.30 11.49 -11.45
C GLY A 94 6.89 11.11 -10.10
N ILE A 95 7.09 9.80 -9.86
CA ILE A 95 7.81 9.31 -8.68
C ILE A 95 9.25 9.83 -8.69
N GLY A 96 9.94 9.78 -9.84
CA GLY A 96 11.28 10.35 -9.98
C GLY A 96 11.33 11.83 -9.61
N LEU A 97 10.36 12.62 -10.06
CA LEU A 97 10.26 14.01 -9.66
C LEU A 97 10.02 14.17 -8.15
N ALA A 98 9.20 13.32 -7.54
CA ALA A 98 8.97 13.35 -6.10
C ALA A 98 10.23 12.99 -5.29
N LEU A 99 11.15 12.20 -5.86
CA LEU A 99 12.43 11.83 -5.24
C LEU A 99 13.51 12.92 -5.31
N VAL A 100 13.35 13.92 -6.18
CA VAL A 100 14.33 15.04 -6.28
C VAL A 100 14.38 15.79 -4.96
N GLY A 101 15.56 15.86 -4.36
CA GLY A 101 15.82 16.45 -3.05
C GLY A 101 15.97 15.41 -1.93
N GLU A 102 15.96 14.12 -2.26
CA GLU A 102 16.19 13.00 -1.33
C GLU A 102 15.25 13.05 -0.11
N PRO A 103 13.92 13.02 -0.32
CA PRO A 103 12.96 13.13 0.78
C PRO A 103 13.04 11.91 1.71
N ASP A 104 12.69 12.13 2.99
CA ASP A 104 12.55 11.05 3.98
C ASP A 104 11.16 10.40 3.93
N LEU A 105 10.14 11.16 3.49
CA LEU A 105 8.76 10.71 3.31
C LEU A 105 8.32 10.91 1.86
N LEU A 106 7.83 9.85 1.25
CA LEU A 106 7.21 9.88 -0.07
C LEU A 106 5.71 9.64 0.04
N VAL A 107 4.90 10.56 -0.48
CA VAL A 107 3.43 10.45 -0.52
C VAL A 107 2.98 10.24 -1.96
N LEU A 108 2.37 9.10 -2.23
CA LEU A 108 1.91 8.69 -3.55
C LEU A 108 0.38 8.52 -3.54
N ASP A 109 -0.30 9.35 -4.30
CA ASP A 109 -1.77 9.32 -4.41
C ASP A 109 -2.18 8.55 -5.67
N GLU A 110 -2.78 7.37 -5.47
CA GLU A 110 -3.23 6.45 -6.52
C GLU A 110 -2.17 6.17 -7.63
N PRO A 111 -0.91 5.85 -7.31
CA PRO A 111 0.18 5.78 -8.29
C PRO A 111 0.04 4.65 -9.31
N ILE A 112 -0.80 3.65 -9.05
CA ILE A 112 -1.03 2.48 -9.91
C ILE A 112 -2.35 2.55 -10.67
N ASN A 113 -3.15 3.59 -10.45
CA ASN A 113 -4.48 3.70 -11.05
C ASN A 113 -4.41 3.81 -12.57
N GLY A 114 -5.22 2.99 -13.26
CA GLY A 114 -5.31 2.97 -14.73
C GLY A 114 -4.11 2.35 -15.45
N LEU A 115 -3.19 1.71 -14.73
CA LEU A 115 -2.07 0.99 -15.32
C LEU A 115 -2.45 -0.43 -15.73
N ASP A 116 -1.75 -0.93 -16.74
CA ASP A 116 -1.76 -2.35 -17.08
C ASP A 116 -0.98 -3.18 -16.04
N PRO A 117 -1.16 -4.51 -15.99
CA PRO A 117 -0.50 -5.36 -15.00
C PRO A 117 1.04 -5.22 -14.98
N GLN A 118 1.65 -4.99 -16.13
CA GLN A 118 3.10 -4.77 -16.21
C GLN A 118 3.48 -3.44 -15.58
N GLY A 119 2.77 -2.35 -15.86
CA GLY A 119 3.00 -1.04 -15.26
C GLY A 119 2.82 -1.05 -13.74
N ILE A 120 1.82 -1.79 -13.23
CA ILE A 120 1.63 -2.01 -11.79
C ILE A 120 2.85 -2.71 -11.17
N ALA A 121 3.34 -3.79 -11.79
CA ALA A 121 4.52 -4.50 -11.32
C ALA A 121 5.76 -3.59 -11.28
N GLU A 122 6.00 -2.80 -12.32
CA GLU A 122 7.13 -1.86 -12.40
C GLU A 122 7.10 -0.78 -11.31
N ILE A 123 5.91 -0.23 -11.01
CA ILE A 123 5.71 0.73 -9.89
C ILE A 123 5.95 0.04 -8.54
N ARG A 124 5.40 -1.16 -8.35
CA ARG A 124 5.59 -1.94 -7.13
C ARG A 124 7.08 -2.20 -6.86
N ASP A 125 7.81 -2.68 -7.86
CA ASP A 125 9.24 -2.96 -7.74
C ASP A 125 10.04 -1.68 -7.42
N THR A 126 9.63 -0.54 -7.99
CA THR A 126 10.21 0.78 -7.67
C THR A 126 9.99 1.13 -6.20
N ILE A 127 8.76 0.99 -5.69
CA ILE A 127 8.41 1.28 -4.29
C ILE A 127 9.19 0.37 -3.33
N GLN A 128 9.23 -0.94 -3.61
CA GLN A 128 9.97 -1.90 -2.78
C GLN A 128 11.47 -1.60 -2.74
N ARG A 129 12.05 -1.20 -3.88
CA ARG A 129 13.46 -0.79 -3.95
C ARG A 129 13.74 0.44 -3.12
N LEU A 130 12.90 1.47 -3.22
CA LEU A 130 13.02 2.69 -2.42
C LEU A 130 12.96 2.41 -0.92
N GLN A 131 12.04 1.53 -0.49
CA GLN A 131 11.92 1.14 0.90
C GLN A 131 13.18 0.39 1.39
N LYS A 132 13.66 -0.61 0.62
CA LYS A 132 14.79 -1.46 1.03
C LYS A 132 16.13 -0.75 0.96
N GLU A 133 16.39 -0.03 -0.14
CA GLU A 133 17.73 0.53 -0.40
C GLU A 133 17.92 1.91 0.24
N LYS A 134 16.84 2.69 0.39
CA LYS A 134 16.90 4.05 0.92
C LYS A 134 16.26 4.21 2.30
N ASN A 135 15.74 3.13 2.90
CA ASN A 135 15.01 3.16 4.16
C ASN A 135 13.95 4.28 4.23
N MET A 136 13.27 4.50 3.10
CA MET A 136 12.33 5.60 2.90
C MET A 136 10.96 5.23 3.47
N THR A 137 10.33 6.14 4.19
CA THR A 137 8.93 5.99 4.58
C THR A 137 8.04 6.36 3.39
N ILE A 138 7.12 5.47 3.01
CA ILE A 138 6.23 5.67 1.87
C ILE A 138 4.77 5.57 2.33
N CYS A 139 4.02 6.64 2.11
CA CYS A 139 2.56 6.66 2.29
C CYS A 139 1.92 6.57 0.91
N ILE A 140 1.10 5.56 0.68
CA ILE A 140 0.46 5.29 -0.59
C ILE A 140 -1.05 5.16 -0.42
N SER A 141 -1.84 5.79 -1.29
CA SER A 141 -3.27 5.53 -1.42
C SER A 141 -3.53 4.61 -2.60
N SER A 142 -4.49 3.70 -2.44
CA SER A 142 -5.04 2.89 -3.53
C SER A 142 -6.40 2.33 -3.12
N HIS A 143 -7.25 2.07 -4.11
CA HIS A 143 -8.49 1.31 -3.96
C HIS A 143 -8.31 -0.18 -4.32
N ILE A 144 -7.10 -0.60 -4.70
CA ILE A 144 -6.78 -1.98 -5.08
C ILE A 144 -6.03 -2.65 -3.92
N LEU A 145 -6.79 -3.26 -3.00
CA LEU A 145 -6.23 -3.88 -1.79
C LEU A 145 -5.22 -4.99 -2.11
N GLU A 146 -5.46 -5.78 -3.14
CA GLU A 146 -4.56 -6.86 -3.55
C GLU A 146 -3.15 -6.35 -3.85
N GLU A 147 -3.02 -5.23 -4.56
CA GLU A 147 -1.70 -4.66 -4.87
C GLU A 147 -1.05 -4.02 -3.64
N LEU A 148 -1.84 -3.36 -2.76
CA LEU A 148 -1.32 -2.84 -1.51
C LEU A 148 -0.79 -3.94 -0.59
N SER A 149 -1.45 -5.11 -0.56
CA SER A 149 -1.03 -6.23 0.30
C SER A 149 0.37 -6.78 -0.04
N LYS A 150 0.87 -6.51 -1.24
CA LYS A 150 2.20 -6.91 -1.69
C LYS A 150 3.32 -5.96 -1.24
N ILE A 151 2.98 -4.72 -0.82
CA ILE A 151 3.97 -3.67 -0.53
C ILE A 151 3.80 -2.99 0.83
N ALA A 152 2.57 -2.82 1.32
CA ALA A 152 2.31 -2.09 2.55
C ALA A 152 2.58 -2.95 3.79
N THR A 153 3.06 -2.31 4.85
CA THR A 153 3.27 -2.89 6.18
C THR A 153 2.12 -2.57 7.12
N ASP A 154 1.52 -1.39 6.95
CA ASP A 154 0.46 -0.85 7.78
C ASP A 154 -0.64 -0.25 6.90
N TYR A 155 -1.89 -0.32 7.35
CA TYR A 155 -3.05 0.10 6.59
C TYR A 155 -3.92 1.04 7.41
N GLY A 156 -4.33 2.14 6.79
CA GLY A 156 -5.42 2.99 7.26
C GLY A 156 -6.64 2.81 6.38
N ILE A 157 -7.73 2.32 6.93
CA ILE A 157 -9.00 2.13 6.20
C ILE A 157 -9.83 3.39 6.35
N ILE A 158 -10.11 4.07 5.24
CA ILE A 158 -10.87 5.32 5.22
C ILE A 158 -12.22 5.10 4.54
N HIS A 159 -13.29 5.59 5.16
CA HIS A 159 -14.63 5.59 4.59
C HIS A 159 -15.35 6.90 4.94
N ASN A 160 -15.98 7.53 3.94
CA ASN A 160 -16.69 8.81 4.09
C ASN A 160 -15.88 9.89 4.83
N GLY A 161 -14.57 9.99 4.54
CA GLY A 161 -13.70 11.00 5.14
C GLY A 161 -13.25 10.70 6.58
N SER A 162 -13.62 9.56 7.15
CA SER A 162 -13.23 9.14 8.48
C SER A 162 -12.28 7.95 8.41
N LEU A 163 -11.24 7.96 9.24
CA LEU A 163 -10.36 6.80 9.44
C LEU A 163 -11.12 5.79 10.33
N LEU A 164 -11.51 4.66 9.74
CA LEU A 164 -12.26 3.62 10.45
C LEU A 164 -11.34 2.76 11.31
N GLN A 165 -10.15 2.45 10.78
CA GLN A 165 -9.25 1.50 11.41
C GLN A 165 -7.82 1.67 10.93
N GLU A 166 -6.86 1.43 11.83
CA GLU A 166 -5.45 1.19 11.52
C GLU A 166 -5.13 -0.26 11.89
N ILE A 167 -4.52 -1.00 10.95
CA ILE A 167 -4.14 -2.40 11.15
C ILE A 167 -2.81 -2.71 10.47
N THR A 168 -2.07 -3.68 11.00
CA THR A 168 -0.86 -4.19 10.36
C THR A 168 -1.20 -5.15 9.22
N ARG A 169 -0.20 -5.45 8.38
CA ARG A 169 -0.33 -6.43 7.31
C ARG A 169 -0.70 -7.82 7.84
N GLU A 170 -0.07 -8.24 8.92
CA GLU A 170 -0.31 -9.53 9.56
C GLU A 170 -1.76 -9.67 10.02
N GLU A 171 -2.27 -8.61 10.65
CA GLU A 171 -3.66 -8.56 11.11
C GLU A 171 -4.64 -8.54 9.93
N LEU A 172 -4.34 -7.81 8.85
CA LEU A 172 -5.16 -7.79 7.65
C LEU A 172 -5.22 -9.18 7.02
N ILE A 173 -4.07 -9.83 6.82
CA ILE A 173 -4.00 -11.19 6.26
C ILE A 173 -4.79 -12.17 7.12
N ARG A 174 -4.66 -12.08 8.45
CA ARG A 174 -5.39 -12.94 9.38
C ARG A 174 -6.91 -12.77 9.23
N ARG A 175 -7.40 -11.54 9.04
CA ARG A 175 -8.83 -11.25 8.86
C ARG A 175 -9.36 -11.63 7.48
N CYS A 176 -8.51 -11.55 6.46
CA CYS A 176 -8.87 -11.88 5.07
C CYS A 176 -8.54 -13.34 4.69
N SER A 177 -7.95 -14.14 5.61
CA SER A 177 -7.70 -15.56 5.33
C SER A 177 -9.02 -16.29 5.12
N GLU A 178 -9.05 -17.13 4.09
CA GLU A 178 -10.15 -18.07 3.88
C GLU A 178 -10.28 -18.95 5.10
N ARG A 179 -11.52 -19.18 5.54
CA ARG A 179 -11.82 -20.01 6.69
C ARG A 179 -13.18 -20.68 6.54
N ILE A 180 -13.34 -21.82 7.21
CA ILE A 180 -14.66 -22.35 7.51
C ILE A 180 -15.14 -21.65 8.78
N GLU A 181 -16.31 -21.06 8.75
CA GLU A 181 -16.96 -20.48 9.90
C GLU A 181 -18.10 -21.39 10.35
N LEU A 182 -17.97 -21.93 11.55
CA LEU A 182 -19.01 -22.77 12.16
C LEU A 182 -19.74 -21.93 13.21
N THR A 183 -21.06 -21.86 13.10
CA THR A 183 -21.93 -21.27 14.12
C THR A 183 -22.63 -22.40 14.87
N LEU A 184 -22.40 -22.52 16.17
CA LEU A 184 -22.80 -23.65 17.01
C LEU A 184 -23.38 -23.18 18.34
N ASP A 185 -24.37 -23.87 18.85
CA ASP A 185 -24.90 -23.61 20.20
C ASP A 185 -23.82 -23.79 21.29
N HIS A 186 -22.96 -24.78 21.12
CA HIS A 186 -21.94 -25.14 22.10
C HIS A 186 -20.59 -25.44 21.41
N PRO A 187 -19.82 -24.41 20.99
CA PRO A 187 -18.57 -24.61 20.25
C PRO A 187 -17.55 -25.54 20.92
N LYS A 188 -17.49 -25.51 22.25
CA LYS A 188 -16.58 -26.38 23.01
C LYS A 188 -16.84 -27.88 22.81
N GLN A 189 -18.06 -28.28 22.46
CA GLN A 189 -18.37 -29.69 22.21
C GLN A 189 -17.88 -30.16 20.83
N ALA A 190 -17.66 -29.22 19.87
CA ALA A 190 -17.12 -29.53 18.57
C ALA A 190 -15.59 -29.81 18.61
N ILE A 191 -14.88 -29.27 19.61
CA ILE A 191 -13.41 -29.38 19.70
C ILE A 191 -12.95 -30.84 19.69
N PRO A 192 -13.47 -31.78 20.53
CA PRO A 192 -13.03 -33.16 20.49
C PRO A 192 -13.30 -33.86 19.16
N VAL A 193 -14.37 -33.48 18.45
CA VAL A 193 -14.69 -34.02 17.11
C VAL A 193 -13.67 -33.53 16.10
N MET A 194 -13.39 -32.23 16.09
CA MET A 194 -12.39 -31.60 15.22
C MET A 194 -10.99 -32.22 15.45
N ASP A 195 -10.59 -32.35 16.71
CA ASP A 195 -9.30 -32.94 17.09
C ASP A 195 -9.20 -34.41 16.61
N SER A 196 -10.29 -35.21 16.73
CA SER A 196 -10.32 -36.58 16.24
C SER A 196 -10.21 -36.69 14.73
N MET A 197 -10.68 -35.66 14.00
CA MET A 197 -10.53 -35.55 12.54
C MET A 197 -9.16 -34.99 12.12
N GLY A 198 -8.33 -34.57 13.07
CA GLY A 198 -6.99 -34.04 12.84
C GLY A 198 -6.96 -32.55 12.47
N PHE A 199 -7.99 -31.79 12.79
CA PHE A 199 -7.93 -30.32 12.70
C PHE A 199 -7.12 -29.78 13.87
N THR A 200 -6.15 -28.91 13.56
CA THR A 200 -5.21 -28.32 14.54
C THR A 200 -5.16 -26.80 14.47
N ASN A 201 -5.54 -26.22 13.32
CA ASN A 201 -5.52 -24.78 13.09
C ASN A 201 -6.93 -24.18 13.09
N TYR A 202 -7.49 -24.02 14.28
CA TYR A 202 -8.79 -23.39 14.48
C TYR A 202 -8.79 -22.45 15.67
N GLN A 203 -9.76 -21.55 15.73
CA GLN A 203 -9.93 -20.57 16.81
C GLN A 203 -11.41 -20.49 17.22
N VAL A 204 -11.69 -20.65 18.50
CA VAL A 204 -12.98 -20.31 19.08
C VAL A 204 -13.01 -18.78 19.29
N THR A 205 -13.84 -18.07 18.52
CA THR A 205 -13.85 -16.61 18.50
C THR A 205 -14.79 -16.03 19.56
N ASP A 206 -15.88 -16.70 19.83
CA ASP A 206 -16.85 -16.29 20.84
C ASP A 206 -17.68 -17.48 21.34
N LYS A 207 -18.89 -17.20 21.86
CA LYS A 207 -19.76 -18.23 22.46
C LYS A 207 -20.46 -19.13 21.45
N GLU A 208 -20.44 -18.75 20.18
CA GLU A 208 -21.20 -19.43 19.11
C GLU A 208 -20.35 -19.76 17.87
N HIS A 209 -19.13 -19.18 17.74
CA HIS A 209 -18.36 -19.28 16.51
C HIS A 209 -17.00 -19.96 16.69
N ILE A 210 -16.69 -20.83 15.72
CA ILE A 210 -15.35 -21.40 15.51
C ILE A 210 -14.90 -21.04 14.09
N HIS A 211 -13.69 -20.48 13.94
CA HIS A 211 -13.04 -20.29 12.67
C HIS A 211 -11.97 -21.35 12.46
N ILE A 212 -11.99 -22.03 11.29
CA ILE A 212 -11.02 -23.06 10.91
C ILE A 212 -10.26 -22.56 9.70
N PHE A 213 -8.92 -22.56 9.78
CA PHE A 213 -8.03 -21.97 8.79
C PHE A 213 -7.26 -23.01 7.96
N GLU A 214 -7.70 -24.26 7.98
CA GLU A 214 -7.08 -25.37 7.25
C GLU A 214 -8.15 -26.28 6.65
N ARG A 215 -7.75 -27.12 5.68
CA ARG A 215 -8.61 -28.18 5.09
C ARG A 215 -9.99 -27.66 4.65
N LEU A 216 -10.02 -26.47 4.01
CA LEU A 216 -11.26 -25.75 3.69
C LEU A 216 -12.19 -26.53 2.75
N ASN A 217 -11.65 -27.46 1.97
CA ASN A 217 -12.39 -28.35 1.09
C ASN A 217 -13.10 -29.52 1.84
N GLU A 218 -12.87 -29.67 3.14
CA GLU A 218 -13.43 -30.75 3.94
C GLU A 218 -14.62 -30.30 4.83
N SER A 219 -15.17 -29.12 4.57
CA SER A 219 -16.31 -28.58 5.32
C SER A 219 -17.52 -29.52 5.36
N ALA A 220 -17.82 -30.19 4.25
CA ALA A 220 -18.91 -31.17 4.19
C ALA A 220 -18.67 -32.41 5.08
N ALA A 221 -17.45 -32.93 5.10
CA ALA A 221 -17.07 -34.06 5.94
C ALA A 221 -17.13 -33.68 7.43
N LEU A 222 -16.64 -32.49 7.77
CA LEU A 222 -16.70 -31.93 9.12
C LEU A 222 -18.15 -31.81 9.60
N ASN A 223 -19.04 -31.23 8.78
CA ASN A 223 -20.44 -31.06 9.10
C ASN A 223 -21.13 -32.44 9.36
N MET A 224 -20.83 -33.44 8.56
CA MET A 224 -21.36 -34.78 8.76
C MET A 224 -20.91 -35.38 10.09
N GLU A 225 -19.66 -35.21 10.48
CA GLU A 225 -19.15 -35.77 11.72
C GLU A 225 -19.67 -35.06 12.97
N LEU A 226 -19.80 -33.73 12.89
CA LEU A 226 -20.47 -32.91 13.93
C LEU A 226 -21.92 -33.37 14.12
N ALA A 227 -22.67 -33.56 13.03
CA ALA A 227 -24.06 -34.00 13.08
C ALA A 227 -24.20 -35.40 13.68
N LYS A 228 -23.31 -36.36 13.36
CA LYS A 228 -23.28 -37.69 13.99
C LYS A 228 -23.04 -37.63 15.49
N SER A 229 -22.26 -36.62 15.92
CA SER A 229 -21.96 -36.40 17.33
C SER A 229 -23.07 -35.60 18.05
N GLY A 230 -24.20 -35.34 17.39
CA GLY A 230 -25.34 -34.62 17.94
C GLY A 230 -25.13 -33.08 18.05
N ILE A 231 -24.12 -32.53 17.35
CA ILE A 231 -23.83 -31.13 17.32
C ILE A 231 -24.46 -30.51 16.07
N CYS A 232 -25.39 -29.59 16.27
CA CYS A 232 -26.10 -28.90 15.17
C CYS A 232 -25.46 -27.55 14.86
N LEU A 233 -25.33 -27.26 13.55
CA LEU A 233 -24.98 -25.93 13.07
C LEU A 233 -26.18 -25.01 13.22
N LEU A 234 -25.96 -23.82 13.69
CA LEU A 234 -26.92 -22.71 13.63
C LEU A 234 -26.83 -22.06 12.25
N TYR A 235 -27.99 -21.74 11.67
CA TYR A 235 -28.09 -21.04 10.39
C TYR A 235 -28.32 -19.54 10.58
#